data_6415c002dfa42eaabe79b19c777cde5f
#
_entry.id   6415c002dfa42eaabe79b19c777cde5f
#
_cell.length_a   1.000
_cell.length_b   1.000
_cell.length_c   1.000
_cell.angle_alpha   90.00
_cell.angle_beta   90.00
_cell.angle_gamma   90.00
#
_symmetry.space_group_name_H-M   'P 1'
#
loop_
_entity.id
_entity.type
_entity.pdbx_description
1 polymer ?
#
loop_
_entity_poly.entity_id
_entity_poly.type
_entity_poly.pdbx_seq_one_letter_code
_entity_poly.pdbx_strand_id
1 'polypeptide(L)'
;MPNCDAGLVSVLMSVYNGAPTLEKAAASVLAQTYRDLELILCDDASTDDTWRIMQRIAAQNARVTIFQNKTNLGLGASLNECLARVQGAYIARQDADDISDSDRIERTMDFLLSSGAPYAACGVRVFDDTGVWSTRQFPQKITKHIIAQKNPFFHPTMLFRRAVLESVNGYSTSPETRRTEDYDLVMRLAANGVIGENLQEILYSVYEPQEAYLRHNARTRMYEVRVRARGLRAMGSPASDYIYLVKPLIMACVPRGMMRSVKRLQWKLQSRDTKK
;
A
#
# COMPACT_ATOMS: atom_id res chain seq x y z
N MET A 1 -5.32 -26.20 10.92
CA MET A 1 -6.72 -25.76 10.78
C MET A 1 -6.72 -24.25 10.82
N PRO A 2 -7.39 -23.53 9.92
CA PRO A 2 -7.46 -22.06 9.99
C PRO A 2 -8.09 -21.67 11.34
N ASN A 3 -7.50 -20.65 11.95
CA ASN A 3 -7.91 -20.15 13.27
C ASN A 3 -9.23 -19.38 13.08
N CYS A 4 -10.38 -20.02 13.33
CA CYS A 4 -11.72 -19.44 13.11
C CYS A 4 -12.05 -18.23 14.02
N ASP A 5 -11.16 -17.85 14.96
CA ASP A 5 -11.37 -16.76 15.91
C ASP A 5 -10.55 -15.49 15.60
N ALA A 6 -9.99 -15.37 14.38
CA ALA A 6 -9.12 -14.25 14.05
C ALA A 6 -9.83 -12.90 13.93
N GLY A 7 -11.17 -12.88 13.74
CA GLY A 7 -12.00 -11.68 13.68
C GLY A 7 -12.11 -11.03 12.30
N LEU A 8 -13.09 -10.15 12.14
CA LEU A 8 -13.43 -9.48 10.87
C LEU A 8 -12.27 -8.66 10.34
N VAL A 9 -11.97 -8.83 9.04
CA VAL A 9 -11.03 -8.02 8.28
C VAL A 9 -11.78 -7.02 7.41
N SER A 10 -11.55 -5.72 7.62
CA SER A 10 -12.06 -4.67 6.73
C SER A 10 -11.01 -4.37 5.65
N VAL A 11 -11.34 -4.66 4.39
CA VAL A 11 -10.47 -4.35 3.26
C VAL A 11 -10.79 -2.96 2.74
N LEU A 12 -9.80 -2.06 2.75
CA LEU A 12 -9.96 -0.68 2.28
C LEU A 12 -9.48 -0.53 0.85
N MET A 13 -10.34 -0.02 -0.02
CA MET A 13 -10.04 0.28 -1.41
C MET A 13 -10.59 1.65 -1.77
N SER A 14 -9.71 2.60 -2.10
CA SER A 14 -10.08 3.89 -2.67
C SER A 14 -9.76 3.91 -4.16
N VAL A 15 -10.65 4.48 -4.95
CA VAL A 15 -10.54 4.51 -6.39
C VAL A 15 -10.83 5.92 -6.93
N TYR A 16 -10.08 6.34 -7.96
CA TYR A 16 -10.33 7.52 -8.76
C TYR A 16 -10.12 7.19 -10.24
N ASN A 17 -11.18 7.26 -11.05
CA ASN A 17 -11.17 6.90 -12.48
C ASN A 17 -10.61 5.49 -12.71
N GLY A 18 -11.16 4.50 -12.01
CA GLY A 18 -10.70 3.11 -12.05
C GLY A 18 -11.66 2.16 -12.78
N ALA A 19 -12.59 2.65 -13.59
CA ALA A 19 -13.58 1.82 -14.27
C ALA A 19 -13.02 0.59 -15.01
N PRO A 20 -11.84 0.64 -15.66
CA PRO A 20 -11.31 -0.52 -16.39
C PRO A 20 -10.86 -1.69 -15.49
N THR A 21 -10.49 -1.44 -14.24
CA THR A 21 -9.79 -2.43 -13.37
C THR A 21 -10.56 -2.80 -12.12
N LEU A 22 -11.40 -1.90 -11.61
CA LEU A 22 -12.09 -2.01 -10.33
C LEU A 22 -12.85 -3.31 -10.15
N GLU A 23 -13.56 -3.78 -11.16
CA GLU A 23 -14.37 -5.01 -11.04
C GLU A 23 -13.50 -6.25 -10.77
N LYS A 24 -12.35 -6.37 -11.45
CA LYS A 24 -11.39 -7.45 -11.23
C LYS A 24 -10.72 -7.35 -9.86
N ALA A 25 -10.33 -6.13 -9.45
CA ALA A 25 -9.74 -5.89 -8.16
C ALA A 25 -10.69 -6.27 -7.00
N ALA A 26 -11.93 -5.80 -7.06
CA ALA A 26 -12.96 -6.13 -6.06
C ALA A 26 -13.30 -7.63 -6.05
N ALA A 27 -13.40 -8.27 -7.21
CA ALA A 27 -13.64 -9.71 -7.30
C ALA A 27 -12.52 -10.52 -6.64
N SER A 28 -11.25 -10.12 -6.78
CA SER A 28 -10.11 -10.79 -6.14
C SER A 28 -10.16 -10.73 -4.61
N VAL A 29 -10.73 -9.65 -4.04
CA VAL A 29 -10.97 -9.51 -2.61
C VAL A 29 -12.15 -10.36 -2.16
N LEU A 30 -13.26 -10.32 -2.88
CA LEU A 30 -14.48 -11.05 -2.52
C LEU A 30 -14.35 -12.57 -2.65
N ALA A 31 -13.36 -13.03 -3.45
CA ALA A 31 -13.01 -14.44 -3.66
C ALA A 31 -11.99 -14.98 -2.64
N GLN A 32 -11.55 -14.20 -1.65
CA GLN A 32 -10.58 -14.65 -0.65
C GLN A 32 -11.06 -15.89 0.11
N THR A 33 -10.10 -16.78 0.45
CA THR A 33 -10.37 -17.97 1.29
C THR A 33 -10.75 -17.58 2.71
N TYR A 34 -10.19 -16.49 3.23
CA TYR A 34 -10.63 -15.86 4.48
C TYR A 34 -12.03 -15.26 4.32
N ARG A 35 -13.04 -15.87 4.96
CA ARG A 35 -14.45 -15.53 4.71
C ARG A 35 -15.00 -14.38 5.55
N ASP A 36 -14.43 -14.17 6.74
CA ASP A 36 -14.84 -13.11 7.65
C ASP A 36 -14.21 -11.78 7.25
N LEU A 37 -14.65 -11.23 6.12
CA LEU A 37 -14.20 -9.97 5.57
C LEU A 37 -15.34 -9.09 5.06
N GLU A 38 -15.15 -7.78 5.16
CA GLU A 38 -15.92 -6.75 4.48
C GLU A 38 -15.02 -5.97 3.52
N LEU A 39 -15.60 -5.43 2.45
CA LEU A 39 -14.91 -4.57 1.48
C LEU A 39 -15.52 -3.18 1.53
N ILE A 40 -14.70 -2.18 1.85
CA ILE A 40 -15.09 -0.76 1.91
C ILE A 40 -14.49 -0.05 0.70
N LEU A 41 -15.35 0.34 -0.24
CA LEU A 41 -14.99 1.03 -1.47
C LEU A 41 -15.31 2.52 -1.35
N CYS A 42 -14.29 3.36 -1.54
CA CYS A 42 -14.43 4.81 -1.63
C CYS A 42 -14.20 5.27 -3.07
N ASP A 43 -15.17 5.86 -3.70
CA ASP A 43 -14.99 6.62 -4.93
C ASP A 43 -14.53 8.04 -4.61
N ASP A 44 -13.31 8.39 -5.01
CA ASP A 44 -12.71 9.70 -4.75
C ASP A 44 -13.13 10.75 -5.79
N ALA A 45 -14.44 10.87 -6.03
CA ALA A 45 -15.06 11.76 -7.00
C ALA A 45 -14.65 11.48 -8.46
N SER A 46 -14.75 10.22 -8.89
CA SER A 46 -14.49 9.83 -10.28
C SER A 46 -15.41 10.52 -11.28
N THR A 47 -14.91 10.67 -12.49
CA THR A 47 -15.62 11.29 -13.63
C THR A 47 -15.96 10.28 -14.72
N ASP A 48 -15.53 9.02 -14.55
CA ASP A 48 -15.83 7.89 -15.44
C ASP A 48 -16.92 6.99 -14.84
N ASP A 49 -17.11 5.80 -15.40
CA ASP A 49 -18.13 4.82 -14.93
C ASP A 49 -17.82 4.15 -13.57
N THR A 50 -16.78 4.56 -12.85
CA THR A 50 -16.35 3.96 -11.58
C THR A 50 -17.49 3.82 -10.57
N TRP A 51 -18.22 4.92 -10.31
CA TRP A 51 -19.34 4.90 -9.35
C TRP A 51 -20.43 3.91 -9.73
N ARG A 52 -20.80 3.84 -11.02
CA ARG A 52 -21.80 2.89 -11.52
C ARG A 52 -21.36 1.43 -11.33
N ILE A 53 -20.06 1.16 -11.51
CA ILE A 53 -19.50 -0.18 -11.27
C ILE A 53 -19.56 -0.52 -9.79
N MET A 54 -19.20 0.40 -8.88
CA MET A 54 -19.31 0.19 -7.43
C MET A 54 -20.73 -0.13 -7.00
N GLN A 55 -21.73 0.60 -7.49
CA GLN A 55 -23.15 0.32 -7.20
C GLN A 55 -23.55 -1.10 -7.61
N ARG A 56 -23.08 -1.57 -8.78
CA ARG A 56 -23.34 -2.94 -9.25
C ARG A 56 -22.69 -3.99 -8.34
N ILE A 57 -21.44 -3.78 -7.93
CA ILE A 57 -20.71 -4.68 -7.03
C ILE A 57 -21.45 -4.77 -5.67
N ALA A 58 -21.84 -3.65 -5.09
CA ALA A 58 -22.52 -3.60 -3.80
C ALA A 58 -23.91 -4.25 -3.86
N ALA A 59 -24.65 -4.09 -4.95
CA ALA A 59 -25.94 -4.74 -5.14
C ALA A 59 -25.85 -6.28 -5.20
N GLN A 60 -24.69 -6.82 -5.56
CA GLN A 60 -24.47 -8.26 -5.69
C GLN A 60 -23.84 -8.91 -4.45
N ASN A 61 -23.32 -8.12 -3.50
CA ASN A 61 -22.61 -8.68 -2.35
C ASN A 61 -22.79 -7.83 -1.09
N ALA A 62 -23.49 -8.38 -0.10
CA ALA A 62 -23.80 -7.71 1.17
C ALA A 62 -22.56 -7.39 2.03
N ARG A 63 -21.37 -7.95 1.72
CA ARG A 63 -20.11 -7.61 2.39
C ARG A 63 -19.48 -6.32 1.86
N VAL A 64 -20.10 -5.65 0.88
CA VAL A 64 -19.53 -4.46 0.24
C VAL A 64 -20.25 -3.20 0.68
N THR A 65 -19.51 -2.27 1.28
CA THR A 65 -19.96 -0.91 1.60
C THR A 65 -19.34 0.05 0.60
N ILE A 66 -20.17 0.92 -0.01
CA ILE A 66 -19.72 1.92 -0.97
C ILE A 66 -20.10 3.33 -0.52
N PHE A 67 -19.25 4.29 -0.84
CA PHE A 67 -19.56 5.72 -0.72
C PHE A 67 -18.70 6.54 -1.69
N GLN A 68 -19.09 7.80 -1.91
CA GLN A 68 -18.42 8.71 -2.83
C GLN A 68 -18.06 10.00 -2.10
N ASN A 69 -16.83 10.46 -2.31
CA ASN A 69 -16.39 11.79 -1.88
C ASN A 69 -17.02 12.89 -2.77
N LYS A 70 -17.29 14.05 -2.19
CA LYS A 70 -17.83 15.19 -2.95
C LYS A 70 -16.81 15.80 -3.92
N THR A 71 -15.52 15.68 -3.61
CA THR A 71 -14.39 16.17 -4.40
C THR A 71 -13.22 15.18 -4.27
N ASN A 72 -12.26 15.23 -5.20
CA ASN A 72 -11.07 14.41 -5.11
C ASN A 72 -10.17 14.85 -3.94
N LEU A 73 -10.16 14.06 -2.88
CA LEU A 73 -9.39 14.28 -1.66
C LEU A 73 -7.99 13.71 -1.72
N GLY A 74 -7.74 12.74 -2.62
CA GLY A 74 -6.51 11.94 -2.72
C GLY A 74 -6.50 10.73 -1.80
N LEU A 75 -5.58 9.79 -2.08
CA LEU A 75 -5.56 8.44 -1.51
C LEU A 75 -5.60 8.42 0.02
N GLY A 76 -4.72 9.17 0.70
CA GLY A 76 -4.64 9.14 2.16
C GLY A 76 -5.93 9.61 2.85
N ALA A 77 -6.54 10.70 2.36
CA ALA A 77 -7.80 11.21 2.90
C ALA A 77 -8.95 10.24 2.62
N SER A 78 -9.05 9.69 1.42
CA SER A 78 -10.07 8.71 1.05
C SER A 78 -9.95 7.41 1.85
N LEU A 79 -8.73 6.96 2.18
CA LEU A 79 -8.50 5.82 3.07
C LEU A 79 -8.92 6.13 4.51
N ASN A 80 -8.76 7.37 5.00
CA ASN A 80 -9.28 7.76 6.30
C ASN A 80 -10.81 7.77 6.32
N GLU A 81 -11.45 8.17 5.23
CA GLU A 81 -12.91 8.05 5.08
C GLU A 81 -13.38 6.58 5.11
N CYS A 82 -12.57 5.66 4.52
CA CYS A 82 -12.81 4.23 4.69
C CYS A 82 -12.62 3.80 6.15
N LEU A 83 -11.54 4.22 6.82
CA LEU A 83 -11.25 3.89 8.22
C LEU A 83 -12.36 4.31 9.17
N ALA A 84 -13.07 5.40 8.90
CA ALA A 84 -14.21 5.84 9.70
C ALA A 84 -15.43 4.89 9.62
N ARG A 85 -15.44 3.94 8.68
CA ARG A 85 -16.55 3.03 8.39
C ARG A 85 -16.25 1.56 8.68
N VAL A 86 -15.03 1.24 9.13
CA VAL A 86 -14.60 -0.14 9.40
C VAL A 86 -15.31 -0.72 10.62
N GLN A 87 -15.65 -1.99 10.52
CA GLN A 87 -16.19 -2.78 11.64
C GLN A 87 -15.15 -3.79 12.15
N GLY A 88 -14.19 -4.18 11.30
CA GLY A 88 -13.21 -5.20 11.60
C GLY A 88 -12.15 -4.79 12.62
N ALA A 89 -11.63 -5.77 13.35
CA ALA A 89 -10.47 -5.63 14.23
C ALA A 89 -9.14 -5.55 13.45
N TYR A 90 -9.17 -5.95 12.18
CA TYR A 90 -8.03 -5.94 11.27
C TYR A 90 -8.37 -5.15 10.02
N ILE A 91 -7.36 -4.47 9.49
CA ILE A 91 -7.50 -3.60 8.33
C ILE A 91 -6.54 -4.07 7.24
N ALA A 92 -7.06 -4.52 6.12
CA ALA A 92 -6.27 -4.84 4.94
C ALA A 92 -6.35 -3.73 3.89
N ARG A 93 -5.29 -3.56 3.12
CA ARG A 93 -5.22 -2.60 2.02
C ARG A 93 -5.36 -3.33 0.68
N GLN A 94 -5.98 -2.67 -0.29
CA GLN A 94 -6.09 -3.13 -1.69
C GLN A 94 -6.12 -1.93 -2.62
N ASP A 95 -5.35 -1.96 -3.73
CA ASP A 95 -5.49 -1.00 -4.83
C ASP A 95 -6.56 -1.44 -5.84
N ALA A 96 -7.23 -0.47 -6.46
CA ALA A 96 -8.34 -0.73 -7.38
C ALA A 96 -7.90 -1.19 -8.79
N ASP A 97 -6.59 -1.25 -9.05
CA ASP A 97 -5.97 -1.70 -10.29
C ASP A 97 -5.14 -2.97 -10.13
N ASP A 98 -5.07 -3.50 -8.90
CA ASP A 98 -4.26 -4.65 -8.51
C ASP A 98 -5.09 -5.92 -8.24
N ILE A 99 -4.43 -7.07 -8.18
CA ILE A 99 -5.07 -8.38 -7.96
C ILE A 99 -4.44 -9.08 -6.74
N SER A 100 -5.28 -9.49 -5.79
CA SER A 100 -4.89 -10.37 -4.68
C SER A 100 -4.97 -11.84 -5.10
N ASP A 101 -3.99 -12.66 -4.68
CA ASP A 101 -4.14 -14.10 -4.71
C ASP A 101 -5.25 -14.54 -3.74
N SER A 102 -5.93 -15.63 -4.02
CA SER A 102 -7.14 -16.06 -3.30
C SER A 102 -6.93 -16.34 -1.81
N ASP A 103 -5.72 -16.63 -1.38
CA ASP A 103 -5.34 -16.95 0.01
C ASP A 103 -4.52 -15.83 0.68
N ARG A 104 -4.37 -14.66 0.04
CA ARG A 104 -3.53 -13.57 0.57
C ARG A 104 -3.93 -13.12 1.97
N ILE A 105 -5.22 -12.87 2.21
CA ILE A 105 -5.69 -12.40 3.52
C ILE A 105 -5.47 -13.48 4.58
N GLU A 106 -5.81 -14.74 4.30
CA GLU A 106 -5.62 -15.87 5.21
C GLU A 106 -4.14 -16.04 5.57
N ARG A 107 -3.26 -16.13 4.57
CA ARG A 107 -1.80 -16.30 4.78
C ARG A 107 -1.17 -15.14 5.55
N THR A 108 -1.57 -13.90 5.22
CA THR A 108 -1.03 -12.72 5.91
C THR A 108 -1.57 -12.63 7.34
N MET A 109 -2.82 -13.06 7.59
CA MET A 109 -3.42 -13.10 8.91
C MET A 109 -2.74 -14.14 9.80
N ASP A 110 -2.55 -15.38 9.30
CA ASP A 110 -1.84 -16.45 10.02
C ASP A 110 -0.42 -16.00 10.42
N PHE A 111 0.27 -15.34 9.49
CA PHE A 111 1.60 -14.77 9.77
C PHE A 111 1.55 -13.67 10.83
N LEU A 112 0.59 -12.73 10.72
CA LEU A 112 0.41 -11.64 11.69
C LEU A 112 0.16 -12.15 13.11
N LEU A 113 -0.67 -13.20 13.23
CA LEU A 113 -1.02 -13.80 14.52
C LEU A 113 0.14 -14.59 15.10
N SER A 114 0.81 -15.41 14.29
CA SER A 114 1.91 -16.28 14.76
C SER A 114 3.19 -15.50 15.07
N SER A 115 3.52 -14.44 14.31
CA SER A 115 4.70 -13.60 14.56
C SER A 115 4.51 -12.59 15.70
N GLY A 116 3.26 -12.27 16.06
CA GLY A 116 2.94 -11.20 17.01
C GLY A 116 3.21 -9.79 16.46
N ALA A 117 3.52 -9.65 15.16
CA ALA A 117 3.77 -8.35 14.53
C ALA A 117 2.57 -7.41 14.66
N PRO A 118 2.77 -6.09 14.78
CA PRO A 118 1.68 -5.12 14.82
C PRO A 118 0.96 -4.97 13.48
N TYR A 119 1.68 -5.15 12.37
CA TYR A 119 1.17 -5.22 11.01
C TYR A 119 2.11 -6.06 10.13
N ALA A 120 1.58 -6.58 9.05
CA ALA A 120 2.32 -7.40 8.10
C ALA A 120 2.08 -6.95 6.66
N ALA A 121 2.99 -7.31 5.76
CA ALA A 121 2.84 -7.17 4.32
C ALA A 121 3.39 -8.43 3.64
N CYS A 122 3.16 -8.58 2.34
CA CYS A 122 3.71 -9.70 1.57
C CYS A 122 4.46 -9.19 0.33
N GLY A 123 5.15 -10.11 -0.36
CA GLY A 123 5.79 -9.86 -1.64
C GLY A 123 4.77 -9.68 -2.76
N VAL A 124 5.25 -9.10 -3.86
CA VAL A 124 4.42 -8.80 -5.04
C VAL A 124 5.07 -9.31 -6.32
N ARG A 125 4.23 -9.71 -7.27
CA ARG A 125 4.60 -9.76 -8.69
C ARG A 125 4.13 -8.48 -9.36
N VAL A 126 4.93 -7.97 -10.28
CA VAL A 126 4.63 -6.76 -11.03
C VAL A 126 4.34 -7.14 -12.47
N PHE A 127 3.20 -6.66 -12.98
CA PHE A 127 2.76 -6.95 -14.33
C PHE A 127 2.32 -5.69 -15.07
N ASP A 128 2.38 -5.75 -16.38
CA ASP A 128 1.80 -4.78 -17.31
C ASP A 128 1.05 -5.55 -18.41
N ASP A 129 0.62 -4.87 -19.46
CA ASP A 129 -0.13 -5.47 -20.58
C ASP A 129 0.64 -6.57 -21.32
N THR A 130 1.96 -6.68 -21.10
CA THR A 130 2.82 -7.73 -21.68
C THR A 130 2.98 -8.95 -20.77
N GLY A 131 2.45 -8.91 -19.55
CA GLY A 131 2.53 -9.98 -18.55
C GLY A 131 3.39 -9.64 -17.35
N VAL A 132 3.72 -10.64 -16.53
CA VAL A 132 4.56 -10.49 -15.34
C VAL A 132 6.02 -10.28 -15.76
N TRP A 133 6.62 -9.16 -15.33
CA TRP A 133 7.99 -8.82 -15.68
C TRP A 133 8.95 -8.72 -14.48
N SER A 134 8.44 -8.72 -13.22
CA SER A 134 9.27 -8.68 -12.02
C SER A 134 8.53 -9.28 -10.82
N THR A 135 9.29 -9.79 -9.86
CA THR A 135 8.83 -10.10 -8.51
C THR A 135 9.61 -9.25 -7.52
N ARG A 136 8.96 -8.82 -6.44
CA ARG A 136 9.59 -7.95 -5.44
C ARG A 136 9.23 -8.43 -4.04
N GLN A 137 10.24 -8.51 -3.19
CA GLN A 137 10.10 -8.91 -1.81
C GLN A 137 11.07 -8.09 -0.94
N PHE A 138 10.67 -7.78 0.28
CA PHE A 138 11.52 -7.15 1.26
C PHE A 138 11.89 -8.15 2.38
N PRO A 139 12.98 -7.91 3.14
CA PRO A 139 13.33 -8.75 4.27
C PRO A 139 12.15 -8.92 5.24
N GLN A 140 12.06 -10.06 5.90
CA GLN A 140 11.02 -10.32 6.89
C GLN A 140 11.14 -9.32 8.05
N LYS A 141 12.29 -9.25 8.69
CA LYS A 141 12.55 -8.35 9.82
C LYS A 141 12.99 -6.98 9.35
N ILE A 142 12.30 -5.96 9.81
CA ILE A 142 12.53 -4.57 9.44
C ILE A 142 13.11 -3.81 10.64
N THR A 143 14.07 -2.92 10.36
CA THR A 143 14.67 -2.02 11.33
C THR A 143 14.40 -0.56 10.96
N LYS A 144 14.55 0.37 11.91
CA LYS A 144 14.48 1.82 11.63
C LYS A 144 15.46 2.25 10.53
N HIS A 145 16.64 1.64 10.47
CA HIS A 145 17.63 1.90 9.44
C HIS A 145 17.13 1.51 8.04
N ILE A 146 16.50 0.35 7.88
CA ILE A 146 15.88 -0.06 6.60
C ILE A 146 14.78 0.93 6.20
N ILE A 147 13.94 1.35 7.16
CA ILE A 147 12.89 2.35 6.92
C ILE A 147 13.51 3.69 6.49
N ALA A 148 14.63 4.10 7.07
CA ALA A 148 15.34 5.31 6.66
C ALA A 148 15.79 5.26 5.18
N GLN A 149 16.20 4.11 4.67
CA GLN A 149 16.65 3.91 3.30
C GLN A 149 15.52 3.98 2.28
N LYS A 150 14.37 3.35 2.58
CA LYS A 150 13.20 3.21 1.69
C LYS A 150 11.98 2.72 2.47
N ASN A 151 10.77 2.87 1.90
CA ASN A 151 9.62 2.13 2.41
C ASN A 151 9.84 0.62 2.18
N PRO A 152 9.90 -0.20 3.25
CA PRO A 152 10.16 -1.63 3.13
C PRO A 152 8.87 -2.46 3.07
N PHE A 153 7.73 -1.85 2.80
CA PHE A 153 6.44 -2.51 2.68
C PHE A 153 5.75 -2.10 1.39
N PHE A 154 5.11 -3.04 0.73
CA PHE A 154 4.20 -2.74 -0.38
C PHE A 154 2.84 -2.34 0.21
N HIS A 155 2.51 -1.07 0.12
CA HIS A 155 1.31 -0.49 0.73
C HIS A 155 0.02 -1.28 0.46
N PRO A 156 -0.28 -1.70 -0.79
CA PRO A 156 -1.52 -2.42 -1.06
C PRO A 156 -1.55 -3.85 -0.50
N THR A 157 -0.45 -4.36 0.05
CA THR A 157 -0.42 -5.69 0.66
C THR A 157 -0.52 -5.65 2.18
N MET A 158 -0.50 -4.47 2.79
CA MET A 158 -0.44 -4.33 4.24
C MET A 158 -1.73 -4.78 4.92
N LEU A 159 -1.56 -5.50 6.02
CA LEU A 159 -2.59 -5.93 6.95
C LEU A 159 -2.21 -5.45 8.35
N PHE A 160 -3.06 -4.66 8.98
CA PHE A 160 -2.85 -4.04 10.28
C PHE A 160 -3.81 -4.58 11.33
N ARG A 161 -3.39 -4.64 12.59
CA ARG A 161 -4.34 -4.54 13.70
C ARG A 161 -4.93 -3.13 13.67
N ARG A 162 -6.26 -2.98 13.77
CA ARG A 162 -6.95 -1.68 13.70
C ARG A 162 -6.36 -0.65 14.65
N ALA A 163 -6.08 -1.05 15.91
CA ALA A 163 -5.47 -0.19 16.92
C ALA A 163 -4.12 0.43 16.49
N VAL A 164 -3.38 -0.23 15.58
CA VAL A 164 -2.11 0.30 15.05
C VAL A 164 -2.35 1.54 14.19
N LEU A 165 -3.34 1.54 13.31
CA LEU A 165 -3.68 2.72 12.51
C LEU A 165 -4.29 3.82 13.37
N GLU A 166 -5.12 3.45 14.34
CA GLU A 166 -5.74 4.40 15.28
C GLU A 166 -4.68 5.10 16.15
N SER A 167 -3.61 4.40 16.55
CA SER A 167 -2.53 4.95 17.39
C SER A 167 -1.78 6.14 16.76
N VAL A 168 -1.87 6.27 15.43
CA VAL A 168 -1.24 7.36 14.66
C VAL A 168 -2.26 8.22 13.91
N ASN A 169 -3.54 8.12 14.26
CA ASN A 169 -4.65 8.85 13.63
C ASN A 169 -4.74 8.59 12.10
N GLY A 170 -4.49 7.34 11.66
CA GLY A 170 -4.57 6.94 10.26
C GLY A 170 -3.53 7.60 9.36
N TYR A 171 -3.93 7.91 8.13
CA TYR A 171 -3.07 8.53 7.11
C TYR A 171 -3.00 10.05 7.29
N SER A 172 -1.82 10.62 7.02
CA SER A 172 -1.68 12.07 6.95
C SER A 172 -2.40 12.63 5.72
N THR A 173 -3.18 13.69 5.92
CA THR A 173 -3.88 14.42 4.84
C THR A 173 -3.13 15.66 4.38
N SER A 174 -1.90 15.88 4.88
CA SER A 174 -1.06 17.01 4.46
C SER A 174 -0.80 16.96 2.96
N PRO A 175 -0.85 18.09 2.25
CA PRO A 175 -0.49 18.16 0.82
C PRO A 175 0.92 17.62 0.53
N GLU A 176 1.84 17.68 1.51
CA GLU A 176 3.21 17.18 1.37
C GLU A 176 3.29 15.66 1.38
N THR A 177 2.31 14.96 1.93
CA THR A 177 2.30 13.49 1.96
C THR A 177 1.67 12.88 0.70
N ARG A 178 1.09 13.66 -0.20
CA ARG A 178 0.56 13.15 -1.47
C ARG A 178 1.62 12.34 -2.22
N ARG A 179 1.29 11.07 -2.56
CA ARG A 179 2.16 10.05 -3.18
C ARG A 179 3.32 9.55 -2.31
N THR A 180 3.26 9.82 -1.01
CA THR A 180 4.18 9.30 0.01
C THR A 180 3.42 9.03 1.31
N GLU A 181 2.09 8.92 1.25
CA GLU A 181 1.19 8.67 2.37
C GLU A 181 1.51 7.36 3.09
N ASP A 182 1.92 6.35 2.34
CA ASP A 182 2.35 5.05 2.83
C ASP A 182 3.67 5.14 3.60
N TYR A 183 4.63 5.87 3.05
CA TYR A 183 5.94 6.02 3.69
C TYR A 183 5.86 6.92 4.93
N ASP A 184 5.08 7.99 4.88
CA ASP A 184 4.78 8.83 6.05
C ASP A 184 4.16 8.00 7.19
N LEU A 185 3.19 7.15 6.87
CA LEU A 185 2.55 6.25 7.83
C LEU A 185 3.58 5.31 8.48
N VAL A 186 4.40 4.62 7.69
CA VAL A 186 5.41 3.69 8.19
C VAL A 186 6.43 4.41 9.07
N MET A 187 6.87 5.62 8.71
CA MET A 187 7.80 6.40 9.52
C MET A 187 7.17 6.88 10.83
N ARG A 188 5.89 7.29 10.85
CA ARG A 188 5.17 7.66 12.08
C ARG A 188 5.00 6.48 13.02
N LEU A 189 4.66 5.31 12.48
CA LEU A 189 4.59 4.06 13.26
C LEU A 189 5.95 3.71 13.86
N ALA A 190 7.01 3.73 13.06
CA ALA A 190 8.36 3.42 13.51
C ALA A 190 8.90 4.44 14.54
N ALA A 191 8.50 5.71 14.47
CA ALA A 191 8.82 6.72 15.48
C ALA A 191 8.22 6.36 16.86
N ASN A 192 7.03 5.75 16.87
CA ASN A 192 6.37 5.23 18.08
C ASN A 192 6.83 3.81 18.49
N GLY A 193 7.90 3.28 17.85
CA GLY A 193 8.41 1.93 18.15
C GLY A 193 7.60 0.79 17.52
N VAL A 194 6.61 1.10 16.68
CA VAL A 194 5.74 0.13 16.02
C VAL A 194 6.31 -0.21 14.65
N ILE A 195 6.89 -1.40 14.51
CA ILE A 195 7.52 -1.89 13.27
C ILE A 195 6.91 -3.23 12.88
N GLY A 196 6.39 -3.30 11.66
CA GLY A 196 5.80 -4.51 11.08
C GLY A 196 6.84 -5.46 10.50
N GLU A 197 6.35 -6.56 9.95
CA GLU A 197 7.15 -7.59 9.31
C GLU A 197 6.61 -7.95 7.92
N ASN A 198 7.46 -8.57 7.07
CA ASN A 198 7.04 -9.05 5.76
C ASN A 198 6.95 -10.57 5.75
N LEU A 199 5.79 -11.10 5.43
CA LEU A 199 5.62 -12.51 5.02
C LEU A 199 6.45 -12.78 3.78
N GLN A 200 7.24 -13.87 3.81
CA GLN A 200 8.15 -14.23 2.72
C GLN A 200 7.45 -15.03 1.62
N GLU A 201 6.27 -14.57 1.20
CA GLU A 201 5.46 -15.15 0.12
C GLU A 201 5.02 -14.04 -0.84
N ILE A 202 4.81 -14.39 -2.11
CA ILE A 202 4.35 -13.46 -3.16
C ILE A 202 2.87 -13.77 -3.41
N LEU A 203 1.99 -12.93 -2.86
CA LEU A 203 0.54 -13.14 -2.81
C LEU A 203 -0.27 -12.01 -3.45
N TYR A 204 0.41 -11.12 -4.19
CA TYR A 204 -0.22 -9.94 -4.74
C TYR A 204 0.36 -9.56 -6.10
N SER A 205 -0.47 -9.10 -7.01
CA SER A 205 -0.08 -8.67 -8.35
C SER A 205 -0.34 -7.18 -8.52
N VAL A 206 0.74 -6.40 -8.69
CA VAL A 206 0.72 -4.94 -8.88
C VAL A 206 0.69 -4.64 -10.38
N TYR A 207 -0.31 -3.89 -10.82
CA TYR A 207 -0.36 -3.36 -12.18
C TYR A 207 0.50 -2.09 -12.29
N GLU A 208 1.57 -2.17 -13.07
CA GLU A 208 2.50 -1.04 -13.25
C GLU A 208 2.64 -0.69 -14.76
N PRO A 209 1.65 0.03 -15.34
CA PRO A 209 1.70 0.45 -16.73
C PRO A 209 2.84 1.45 -16.97
N GLN A 210 3.21 1.65 -18.24
CA GLN A 210 4.33 2.54 -18.60
C GLN A 210 4.13 3.96 -18.11
N GLU A 211 2.90 4.45 -18.16
CA GLU A 211 2.50 5.82 -17.78
C GLU A 211 2.64 6.07 -16.27
N ALA A 212 2.67 5.04 -15.44
CA ALA A 212 2.84 5.18 -13.98
C ALA A 212 4.12 5.93 -13.62
N TYR A 213 5.18 5.81 -14.43
CA TYR A 213 6.46 6.49 -14.21
C TYR A 213 6.43 8.00 -14.48
N LEU A 214 5.44 8.48 -15.23
CA LEU A 214 5.30 9.90 -15.57
C LEU A 214 4.64 10.73 -14.45
N ARG A 215 4.09 10.06 -13.43
CA ARG A 215 3.31 10.68 -12.34
C ARG A 215 4.14 11.49 -11.34
N HIS A 216 5.46 11.35 -11.32
CA HIS A 216 6.34 12.09 -10.42
C HIS A 216 6.92 13.34 -11.10
N ASN A 217 6.90 14.48 -10.38
CA ASN A 217 7.50 15.73 -10.78
C ASN A 217 8.44 16.27 -9.69
N ALA A 218 9.17 17.35 -9.96
CA ALA A 218 10.13 17.95 -9.01
C ALA A 218 9.45 18.34 -7.67
N ARG A 219 8.21 18.84 -7.71
CA ARG A 219 7.46 19.23 -6.51
C ARG A 219 7.17 18.00 -5.62
N THR A 220 6.71 16.90 -6.20
CA THR A 220 6.44 15.66 -5.43
C THR A 220 7.71 15.06 -4.86
N ARG A 221 8.85 15.18 -5.56
CA ARG A 221 10.15 14.76 -5.02
C ARG A 221 10.59 15.62 -3.83
N MET A 222 10.36 16.93 -3.89
CA MET A 222 10.66 17.81 -2.76
C MET A 222 9.78 17.47 -1.55
N TYR A 223 8.52 17.15 -1.76
CA TYR A 223 7.64 16.66 -0.70
C TYR A 223 8.16 15.35 -0.09
N GLU A 224 8.61 14.41 -0.92
CA GLU A 224 9.25 13.17 -0.44
C GLU A 224 10.46 13.48 0.46
N VAL A 225 11.32 14.43 0.09
CA VAL A 225 12.47 14.85 0.94
C VAL A 225 12.00 15.39 2.29
N ARG A 226 10.96 16.24 2.31
CA ARG A 226 10.42 16.82 3.56
C ARG A 226 9.80 15.75 4.46
N VAL A 227 9.01 14.84 3.89
CA VAL A 227 8.41 13.72 4.62
C VAL A 227 9.50 12.84 5.22
N ARG A 228 10.53 12.47 4.45
CA ARG A 228 11.69 11.70 4.93
C ARG A 228 12.42 12.42 6.05
N ALA A 229 12.78 13.70 5.87
CA ALA A 229 13.52 14.48 6.88
C ALA A 229 12.75 14.56 8.20
N ARG A 230 11.42 14.80 8.13
CA ARG A 230 10.54 14.80 9.30
C ARG A 230 10.50 13.41 9.97
N GLY A 231 10.35 12.34 9.18
CA GLY A 231 10.31 10.98 9.67
C GLY A 231 11.62 10.54 10.32
N LEU A 232 12.77 10.83 9.70
CA LEU A 232 14.10 10.53 10.28
C LEU A 232 14.28 11.21 11.63
N ARG A 233 13.89 12.49 11.74
CA ARG A 233 13.94 13.21 13.02
C ARG A 233 13.04 12.57 14.06
N ALA A 234 11.80 12.23 13.71
CA ALA A 234 10.82 11.64 14.63
C ALA A 234 11.26 10.24 15.10
N MET A 235 11.89 9.44 14.23
CA MET A 235 12.44 8.12 14.58
C MET A 235 13.70 8.18 15.46
N GLY A 236 14.32 9.37 15.64
CA GLY A 236 15.61 9.52 16.29
C GLY A 236 16.75 8.88 15.48
N SER A 237 16.67 8.95 14.14
CA SER A 237 17.66 8.32 13.26
C SER A 237 19.04 8.98 13.41
N PRO A 238 20.15 8.21 13.32
CA PRO A 238 21.51 8.76 13.37
C PRO A 238 21.78 9.67 12.17
N ALA A 239 22.76 10.58 12.29
CA ALA A 239 23.12 11.54 11.24
C ALA A 239 23.49 10.87 9.91
N SER A 240 24.04 9.65 9.96
CA SER A 240 24.36 8.86 8.76
C SER A 240 23.14 8.55 7.88
N ASP A 241 21.95 8.40 8.46
CA ASP A 241 20.74 8.07 7.72
C ASP A 241 20.21 9.24 6.88
N TYR A 242 20.63 10.48 7.18
CA TYR A 242 20.24 11.64 6.40
C TYR A 242 20.83 11.65 4.97
N ILE A 243 21.84 10.82 4.69
CA ILE A 243 22.36 10.60 3.33
C ILE A 243 21.25 10.12 2.37
N TYR A 244 20.23 9.39 2.88
CA TYR A 244 19.15 8.88 2.06
C TYR A 244 18.17 9.96 1.57
N LEU A 245 18.27 11.21 2.06
CA LEU A 245 17.58 12.38 1.50
C LEU A 245 18.09 12.76 0.11
N VAL A 246 19.34 12.38 -0.21
CA VAL A 246 19.94 12.69 -1.51
C VAL A 246 19.27 11.94 -2.66
N LYS A 247 18.78 10.71 -2.41
CA LYS A 247 18.17 9.87 -3.46
C LYS A 247 16.98 10.54 -4.16
N PRO A 248 15.95 11.07 -3.48
CA PRO A 248 14.86 11.78 -4.15
C PRO A 248 15.33 13.01 -4.92
N LEU A 249 16.35 13.71 -4.43
CA LEU A 249 16.93 14.89 -5.11
C LEU A 249 17.59 14.49 -6.44
N ILE A 250 18.43 13.43 -6.43
CA ILE A 250 19.02 12.88 -7.66
C ILE A 250 17.91 12.46 -8.63
N MET A 251 16.89 11.76 -8.13
CA MET A 251 15.77 11.31 -8.95
C MET A 251 14.91 12.45 -9.51
N ALA A 252 14.93 13.64 -8.89
CA ALA A 252 14.28 14.83 -9.42
C ALA A 252 14.97 15.36 -10.70
N CYS A 253 16.27 15.09 -10.86
CA CYS A 253 17.07 15.49 -12.02
C CYS A 253 16.98 14.49 -13.19
N VAL A 254 16.43 13.28 -12.98
CA VAL A 254 16.34 12.27 -14.03
C VAL A 254 15.20 12.61 -15.00
N PRO A 255 15.46 12.69 -16.32
CA PRO A 255 14.43 12.93 -17.32
C PRO A 255 13.33 11.87 -17.26
N ARG A 256 12.05 12.29 -17.37
CA ARG A 256 10.89 11.41 -17.24
C ARG A 256 10.95 10.20 -18.17
N GLY A 257 11.38 10.37 -19.41
CA GLY A 257 11.50 9.29 -20.40
C GLY A 257 12.53 8.20 -20.02
N MET A 258 13.52 8.50 -19.16
CA MET A 258 14.54 7.55 -18.70
C MET A 258 14.14 6.82 -17.40
N MET A 259 13.09 7.28 -16.71
CA MET A 259 12.70 6.75 -15.40
C MET A 259 12.40 5.25 -15.42
N ARG A 260 11.74 4.75 -16.47
CA ARG A 260 11.43 3.32 -16.62
C ARG A 260 12.70 2.49 -16.71
N SER A 261 13.64 2.88 -17.56
CA SER A 261 14.92 2.18 -17.75
C SER A 261 15.75 2.17 -16.47
N VAL A 262 15.82 3.32 -15.77
CA VAL A 262 16.51 3.44 -14.49
C VAL A 262 15.88 2.53 -13.43
N LYS A 263 14.56 2.53 -13.29
CA LYS A 263 13.87 1.65 -12.35
C LYS A 263 14.03 0.16 -12.70
N ARG A 264 13.87 -0.23 -13.97
CA ARG A 264 14.10 -1.62 -14.40
C ARG A 264 15.52 -2.08 -14.12
N LEU A 265 16.52 -1.21 -14.32
CA LEU A 265 17.91 -1.52 -13.98
C LEU A 265 18.11 -1.68 -12.47
N GLN A 266 17.55 -0.76 -11.66
CA GLN A 266 17.60 -0.86 -10.20
C GLN A 266 17.00 -2.17 -9.68
N TRP A 267 15.86 -2.60 -10.24
CA TRP A 267 15.22 -3.86 -9.84
C TRP A 267 16.01 -5.09 -10.28
N LYS A 268 16.60 -5.09 -11.47
CA LYS A 268 17.50 -6.18 -11.91
C LYS A 268 18.74 -6.33 -11.02
N LEU A 269 19.26 -5.24 -10.48
CA LEU A 269 20.39 -5.29 -9.54
C LEU A 269 19.95 -5.84 -8.18
N GLN A 270 18.80 -5.41 -7.65
CA GLN A 270 18.27 -5.90 -6.37
C GLN A 270 17.87 -7.38 -6.39
N SER A 271 17.33 -7.88 -7.48
CA SER A 271 16.98 -9.32 -7.63
C SER A 271 18.19 -10.25 -7.72
N ARG A 272 19.41 -9.73 -7.95
CA ARG A 272 20.65 -10.49 -7.89
C ARG A 272 21.18 -10.63 -6.46
N ASP A 273 20.93 -9.65 -5.60
CA ASP A 273 21.40 -9.68 -4.20
C ASP A 273 20.54 -10.58 -3.30
N THR A 274 19.28 -10.84 -3.68
CA THR A 274 18.38 -11.76 -2.94
C THR A 274 18.60 -13.25 -3.30
N LYS A 275 19.45 -13.56 -4.28
CA LYS A 275 19.80 -14.94 -4.69
C LYS A 275 21.15 -15.41 -4.14
N LYS A 276 21.85 -14.59 -3.37
CA LYS A 276 23.02 -14.96 -2.55
C LYS A 276 22.63 -15.06 -1.08
#